data_f8707c1f0e66779c2cc8743f2918f9b7
#
_entry.id   f8707c1f0e66779c2cc8743f2918f9b7
#
_cell.length_a   1.000
_cell.length_b   1.000
_cell.length_c   1.000
_cell.angle_alpha   90.00
_cell.angle_beta   90.00
_cell.angle_gamma   90.00
#
_symmetry.space_group_name_H-M   'P 1'
#
loop_
_entity.id
_entity.type
_entity.pdbx_description
1 polymer ?
#
loop_
_entity_poly.entity_id
_entity_poly.type
_entity_poly.pdbx_seq_one_letter_code
_entity_poly.pdbx_strand_id
1 'polypeptide(L)'
;MKYVRKIESIGRWDGTTKPIYEGAFSTGDILLTELKTAHNTLSLWGYETDDEKDEVLAALALTRQHVDRLAFVMMDEAYIQHLGIPLKPEEGIADGIIRKEILQRHVNLTDIDFWRLGYVAEYITKLAQKKEDHFQLSDKKVYQLIERHIDKENIDFSQINVSLQESFTRAKAKYGAK
;
A
#
# COMPACT_ATOMS: atom_id res chain seq x y z
N MET A 1 11.87 11.89 2.51
CA MET A 1 10.65 11.08 2.82
C MET A 1 10.57 9.88 1.88
N LYS A 2 10.01 8.75 2.33
CA LYS A 2 9.67 7.60 1.49
C LYS A 2 8.16 7.39 1.49
N TYR A 3 7.65 6.73 0.47
CA TYR A 3 6.22 6.44 0.33
C TYR A 3 6.00 4.95 0.11
N VAL A 4 4.93 4.42 0.69
CA VAL A 4 4.43 3.07 0.43
C VAL A 4 3.28 3.16 -0.57
N ARG A 5 3.36 2.36 -1.62
CA ARG A 5 2.25 2.08 -2.52
C ARG A 5 1.85 0.62 -2.38
N LYS A 6 0.59 0.39 -2.02
CA LYS A 6 0.02 -0.96 -2.05
C LYS A 6 -0.15 -1.41 -3.50
N ILE A 7 0.25 -2.64 -3.78
CA ILE A 7 0.01 -3.33 -5.05
C ILE A 7 -0.66 -4.67 -4.78
N GLU A 8 -1.25 -5.28 -5.78
CA GLU A 8 -1.94 -6.56 -5.61
C GLU A 8 -0.94 -7.71 -5.37
N SER A 9 0.12 -7.76 -6.16
CA SER A 9 1.14 -8.81 -6.07
C SER A 9 2.45 -8.34 -6.72
N ILE A 10 3.57 -8.63 -6.07
CA ILE A 10 4.92 -8.35 -6.62
C ILE A 10 5.10 -9.06 -7.97
N GLY A 11 4.73 -10.35 -8.05
CA GLY A 11 4.94 -11.15 -9.25
C GLY A 11 4.20 -10.67 -10.50
N ARG A 12 3.20 -9.80 -10.36
CA ARG A 12 2.56 -9.16 -11.51
C ARG A 12 3.41 -8.05 -12.12
N TRP A 13 4.26 -7.43 -11.31
CA TRP A 13 5.09 -6.29 -11.69
C TRP A 13 6.53 -6.68 -12.04
N ASP A 14 7.07 -7.72 -11.42
CA ASP A 14 8.44 -8.19 -11.68
C ASP A 14 8.55 -9.14 -12.89
N GLY A 15 7.42 -9.48 -13.50
CA GLY A 15 7.36 -10.35 -14.67
C GLY A 15 7.38 -11.84 -14.35
N THR A 16 7.36 -12.27 -13.07
CA THR A 16 7.41 -13.71 -12.72
C THR A 16 6.12 -14.45 -13.04
N THR A 17 4.96 -13.76 -12.98
CA THR A 17 3.65 -14.36 -13.29
C THR A 17 3.22 -14.16 -14.74
N LYS A 18 3.67 -13.07 -15.38
CA LYS A 18 3.44 -12.80 -16.80
C LYS A 18 4.72 -12.20 -17.38
N PRO A 19 5.24 -12.73 -18.49
CA PRO A 19 6.42 -12.19 -19.13
C PRO A 19 6.22 -10.71 -19.46
N ILE A 20 7.19 -9.89 -19.05
CA ILE A 20 7.32 -8.52 -19.53
C ILE A 20 8.04 -8.62 -20.87
N TYR A 21 7.41 -8.17 -21.94
CA TYR A 21 8.05 -8.16 -23.24
C TYR A 21 9.25 -7.23 -23.25
N GLU A 22 10.28 -7.57 -24.00
CA GLU A 22 11.44 -6.71 -24.18
C GLU A 22 11.01 -5.30 -24.61
N GLY A 23 11.43 -4.28 -23.83
CA GLY A 23 11.01 -2.89 -24.02
C GLY A 23 9.65 -2.50 -23.43
N ALA A 24 8.92 -3.43 -22.82
CA ALA A 24 7.70 -3.12 -22.09
C ALA A 24 7.91 -3.27 -20.57
N PHE A 25 7.51 -2.27 -19.80
CA PHE A 25 7.68 -2.25 -18.34
C PHE A 25 6.50 -2.84 -17.58
N SER A 26 5.31 -2.86 -18.20
CA SER A 26 4.10 -3.43 -17.61
C SER A 26 3.09 -3.83 -18.68
N THR A 27 2.20 -4.77 -18.37
CA THR A 27 1.09 -5.14 -19.25
C THR A 27 -0.10 -4.20 -19.05
N GLY A 28 -0.93 -4.03 -20.08
CA GLY A 28 -2.16 -3.24 -19.98
C GLY A 28 -3.11 -3.71 -18.88
N ASP A 29 -3.18 -5.01 -18.62
CA ASP A 29 -3.98 -5.58 -17.54
C ASP A 29 -3.57 -5.07 -16.15
N ILE A 30 -2.26 -4.91 -15.91
CA ILE A 30 -1.73 -4.38 -14.65
C ILE A 30 -2.12 -2.92 -14.49
N LEU A 31 -1.97 -2.13 -15.55
CA LEU A 31 -2.34 -0.71 -15.54
C LEU A 31 -3.83 -0.52 -15.22
N LEU A 32 -4.70 -1.31 -15.84
CA LEU A 32 -6.14 -1.20 -15.66
C LEU A 32 -6.61 -1.63 -14.25
N THR A 33 -5.92 -2.56 -13.61
CA THR A 33 -6.34 -3.10 -12.33
C THR A 33 -5.67 -2.40 -11.13
N GLU A 34 -4.37 -2.11 -11.21
CA GLU A 34 -3.60 -1.62 -10.07
C GLU A 34 -3.31 -0.10 -10.12
N LEU A 35 -3.34 0.49 -11.31
CA LEU A 35 -3.16 1.93 -11.49
C LEU A 35 -4.46 2.63 -11.90
N LYS A 36 -5.61 2.07 -11.54
CA LYS A 36 -6.89 2.74 -11.73
C LYS A 36 -6.89 4.04 -10.93
N THR A 37 -6.90 5.17 -11.63
CA THR A 37 -6.97 6.49 -11.02
C THR A 37 -8.43 6.86 -10.71
N ALA A 38 -8.61 7.67 -9.66
CA ALA A 38 -9.83 8.43 -9.45
C ALA A 38 -9.45 9.91 -9.52
N HIS A 39 -10.13 10.68 -10.34
CA HIS A 39 -9.82 12.11 -10.56
C HIS A 39 -8.36 12.38 -10.96
N ASN A 40 -7.75 11.47 -11.74
CA ASN A 40 -6.34 11.52 -12.13
C ASN A 40 -5.36 11.52 -10.94
N THR A 41 -5.68 10.81 -9.86
CA THR A 41 -4.83 10.68 -8.67
C THR A 41 -4.49 9.23 -8.35
N LEU A 42 -3.36 9.03 -7.69
CA LEU A 42 -2.93 7.74 -7.14
C LEU A 42 -2.47 7.92 -5.70
N SER A 43 -3.05 7.15 -4.79
CA SER A 43 -2.77 7.23 -3.35
C SER A 43 -1.43 6.63 -2.97
N LEU A 44 -0.68 7.34 -2.12
CA LEU A 44 0.53 6.92 -1.46
C LEU A 44 0.45 7.23 0.05
N TRP A 45 1.31 6.59 0.84
CA TRP A 45 1.42 6.85 2.27
C TRP A 45 2.86 7.11 2.64
N GLY A 46 3.14 8.29 3.20
CA GLY A 46 4.49 8.74 3.54
C GLY A 46 4.98 8.25 4.90
N TYR A 47 6.29 8.04 5.03
CA TYR A 47 6.96 7.71 6.28
C TYR A 47 8.42 8.16 6.25
N GLU A 48 9.00 8.40 7.42
CA GLU A 48 10.41 8.73 7.61
C GLU A 48 11.13 7.72 8.50
N THR A 49 10.41 7.13 9.46
CA THR A 49 10.94 6.15 10.41
C THR A 49 10.28 4.79 10.24
N ASP A 50 10.88 3.73 10.80
CA ASP A 50 10.31 2.38 10.78
C ASP A 50 9.00 2.30 11.59
N ASP A 51 8.87 3.06 12.68
CA ASP A 51 7.62 3.14 13.46
C ASP A 51 6.50 3.77 12.64
N GLU A 52 6.78 4.84 11.93
CA GLU A 52 5.82 5.47 11.01
C GLU A 52 5.43 4.55 9.86
N LYS A 53 6.40 3.81 9.32
CA LYS A 53 6.13 2.79 8.30
C LYS A 53 5.16 1.73 8.84
N ASP A 54 5.37 1.26 10.06
CA ASP A 54 4.51 0.26 10.71
C ASP A 54 3.08 0.80 10.89
N GLU A 55 2.92 2.06 11.33
CA GLU A 55 1.62 2.73 11.45
C GLU A 55 0.90 2.87 10.11
N VAL A 56 1.61 3.29 9.07
CA VAL A 56 1.07 3.41 7.71
C VAL A 56 0.64 2.06 7.15
N LEU A 57 1.40 1.00 7.39
CA LEU A 57 1.03 -0.35 6.97
C LEU A 57 -0.22 -0.85 7.68
N ALA A 58 -0.39 -0.51 8.97
CA ALA A 58 -1.60 -0.81 9.72
C ALA A 58 -2.82 -0.09 9.11
N ALA A 59 -2.69 1.21 8.80
CA ALA A 59 -3.75 1.96 8.14
C ALA A 59 -4.13 1.34 6.79
N LEU A 60 -3.15 0.96 5.97
CA LEU A 60 -3.40 0.28 4.69
C LEU A 60 -4.06 -1.10 4.86
N ALA A 61 -3.74 -1.84 5.92
CA ALA A 61 -4.42 -3.10 6.24
C ALA A 61 -5.90 -2.88 6.57
N LEU A 62 -6.24 -1.79 7.25
CA LEU A 62 -7.63 -1.44 7.61
C LEU A 62 -8.49 -1.01 6.41
N THR A 63 -7.89 -0.62 5.29
CA THR A 63 -8.63 -0.35 4.04
C THR A 63 -9.15 -1.62 3.36
N ARG A 64 -8.85 -2.81 3.91
CA ARG A 64 -9.25 -4.10 3.36
C ARG A 64 -10.53 -4.62 4.00
N GLN A 65 -11.16 -5.58 3.31
CA GLN A 65 -12.30 -6.33 3.87
C GLN A 65 -11.86 -7.60 4.60
N HIS A 66 -10.63 -8.06 4.37
CA HIS A 66 -10.12 -9.31 4.92
C HIS A 66 -8.67 -9.18 5.40
N VAL A 67 -8.31 -9.98 6.41
CA VAL A 67 -6.93 -10.21 6.83
C VAL A 67 -6.30 -11.18 5.83
N ASP A 68 -5.76 -10.63 4.77
CA ASP A 68 -5.10 -11.36 3.70
C ASP A 68 -3.73 -10.74 3.40
N ARG A 69 -2.98 -11.40 2.53
CA ARG A 69 -1.67 -10.95 2.08
C ARG A 69 -1.70 -9.54 1.53
N LEU A 70 -0.70 -8.74 1.90
CA LEU A 70 -0.49 -7.39 1.38
C LEU A 70 0.90 -7.28 0.75
N ALA A 71 0.98 -6.69 -0.43
CA ALA A 71 2.21 -6.41 -1.14
C ALA A 71 2.38 -4.90 -1.35
N PHE A 72 3.63 -4.44 -1.28
CA PHE A 72 3.97 -3.02 -1.32
C PHE A 72 5.24 -2.77 -2.10
N VAL A 73 5.32 -1.62 -2.74
CA VAL A 73 6.56 -1.03 -3.23
C VAL A 73 6.88 0.23 -2.43
N MET A 74 8.17 0.50 -2.25
CA MET A 74 8.66 1.68 -1.55
C MET A 74 9.18 2.69 -2.58
N MET A 75 8.51 3.82 -2.68
CA MET A 75 8.81 4.89 -3.63
C MET A 75 9.62 5.99 -2.95
N ASP A 76 10.62 6.50 -3.64
CA ASP A 76 11.43 7.61 -3.16
C ASP A 76 10.86 8.95 -3.63
N GLU A 77 10.76 9.92 -2.73
CA GLU A 77 10.24 11.26 -3.03
C GLU A 77 11.06 11.97 -4.12
N ALA A 78 12.38 11.89 -4.04
CA ALA A 78 13.25 12.55 -5.01
C ALA A 78 13.04 12.01 -6.43
N TYR A 79 12.78 10.70 -6.56
CA TYR A 79 12.50 10.13 -7.86
C TYR A 79 11.11 10.55 -8.39
N ILE A 80 10.09 10.62 -7.53
CA ILE A 80 8.75 11.12 -7.91
C ILE A 80 8.85 12.57 -8.41
N GLN A 81 9.60 13.40 -7.70
CA GLN A 81 9.86 14.79 -8.09
C GLN A 81 10.60 14.87 -9.44
N HIS A 82 11.59 13.99 -9.66
CA HIS A 82 12.31 13.90 -10.95
C HIS A 82 11.38 13.54 -12.11
N LEU A 83 10.33 12.75 -11.87
CA LEU A 83 9.31 12.44 -12.87
C LEU A 83 8.37 13.63 -13.16
N GLY A 84 8.48 14.73 -12.44
CA GLY A 84 7.62 15.91 -12.58
C GLY A 84 6.16 15.63 -12.19
N ILE A 85 5.93 14.68 -11.28
CA ILE A 85 4.59 14.32 -10.82
C ILE A 85 4.33 15.03 -9.47
N PRO A 86 3.31 15.89 -9.39
CA PRO A 86 3.01 16.60 -8.15
C PRO A 86 2.51 15.65 -7.05
N LEU A 87 2.95 15.91 -5.81
CA LEU A 87 2.44 15.30 -4.59
C LEU A 87 1.52 16.28 -3.87
N LYS A 88 0.30 15.87 -3.58
CA LYS A 88 -0.67 16.66 -2.83
C LYS A 88 -1.05 15.95 -1.54
N PRO A 89 -0.79 16.54 -0.36
CA PRO A 89 -1.31 16.03 0.90
C PRO A 89 -2.84 15.98 0.87
N GLU A 90 -3.40 14.88 1.33
CA GLU A 90 -4.84 14.69 1.51
C GLU A 90 -5.04 13.71 2.67
N GLU A 91 -5.95 14.02 3.58
CA GLU A 91 -6.22 13.12 4.70
C GLU A 91 -6.70 11.76 4.19
N GLY A 92 -6.03 10.69 4.61
CA GLY A 92 -6.36 9.32 4.24
C GLY A 92 -7.63 8.85 4.95
N ILE A 93 -8.25 7.81 4.38
CA ILE A 93 -9.42 7.17 4.98
C ILE A 93 -9.03 5.74 5.36
N ALA A 94 -9.09 5.44 6.67
CA ALA A 94 -8.95 4.08 7.19
C ALA A 94 -9.79 3.97 8.46
N ASP A 95 -10.87 3.18 8.38
CA ASP A 95 -11.80 3.00 9.48
C ASP A 95 -11.08 2.42 10.71
N GLY A 96 -11.40 2.97 11.88
CA GLY A 96 -10.84 2.52 13.15
C GLY A 96 -9.49 3.15 13.53
N ILE A 97 -8.84 3.95 12.68
CA ILE A 97 -7.64 4.69 13.09
C ILE A 97 -8.03 5.81 14.04
N ILE A 98 -7.47 5.79 15.26
CA ILE A 98 -7.69 6.79 16.32
C ILE A 98 -6.78 8.01 16.11
N ARG A 99 -5.50 7.75 15.80
CA ARG A 99 -4.48 8.79 15.64
C ARG A 99 -4.56 9.44 14.26
N LYS A 100 -5.07 10.65 14.20
CA LYS A 100 -5.22 11.41 12.95
C LYS A 100 -3.89 11.67 12.23
N GLU A 101 -2.78 11.75 12.96
CA GLU A 101 -1.44 11.94 12.40
C GLU A 101 -1.07 10.83 11.42
N ILE A 102 -1.60 9.62 11.62
CA ILE A 102 -1.40 8.50 10.70
C ILE A 102 -2.14 8.79 9.38
N LEU A 103 -3.37 9.28 9.45
CA LEU A 103 -4.17 9.62 8.26
C LEU A 103 -3.60 10.80 7.47
N GLN A 104 -2.95 11.74 8.17
CA GLN A 104 -2.29 12.91 7.56
C GLN A 104 -1.04 12.54 6.74
N ARG A 105 -0.52 11.32 6.86
CA ARG A 105 0.60 10.82 6.05
C ARG A 105 0.19 10.37 4.65
N HIS A 106 -1.10 10.37 4.38
CA HIS A 106 -1.61 10.07 3.04
C HIS A 106 -1.36 11.25 2.10
N VAL A 107 -0.90 10.93 0.91
CA VAL A 107 -0.70 11.89 -0.18
C VAL A 107 -1.20 11.28 -1.49
N ASN A 108 -1.56 12.11 -2.42
CA ASN A 108 -1.87 11.71 -3.78
C ASN A 108 -0.78 12.19 -4.75
N LEU A 109 -0.35 11.30 -5.65
CA LEU A 109 0.18 11.72 -6.93
C LEU A 109 -0.98 12.35 -7.70
N THR A 110 -0.81 13.57 -8.20
CA THR A 110 -1.86 14.31 -8.91
C THR A 110 -1.50 14.58 -10.36
N ASP A 111 -2.46 15.04 -11.13
CA ASP A 111 -2.29 15.36 -12.55
C ASP A 111 -1.76 14.17 -13.35
N ILE A 112 -2.23 12.96 -13.02
CA ILE A 112 -1.83 11.72 -13.69
C ILE A 112 -2.54 11.64 -15.02
N ASP A 113 -1.88 12.15 -16.06
CA ASP A 113 -2.23 11.91 -17.45
C ASP A 113 -1.72 10.55 -17.96
N PHE A 114 -1.96 10.23 -19.20
CA PHE A 114 -1.56 8.98 -19.82
C PHE A 114 -0.04 8.75 -19.77
N TRP A 115 0.77 9.81 -19.97
CA TRP A 115 2.22 9.70 -19.96
C TRP A 115 2.77 9.50 -18.55
N ARG A 116 2.28 10.28 -17.58
CA ARG A 116 2.67 10.15 -16.18
C ARG A 116 2.28 8.81 -15.61
N LEU A 117 1.11 8.26 -16.01
CA LEU A 117 0.72 6.91 -15.62
C LEU A 117 1.74 5.87 -16.11
N GLY A 118 2.24 6.01 -17.33
CA GLY A 118 3.30 5.18 -17.89
C GLY A 118 4.60 5.26 -17.07
N TYR A 119 5.03 6.46 -16.67
CA TYR A 119 6.21 6.65 -15.83
C TYR A 119 6.05 6.04 -14.43
N VAL A 120 4.86 6.16 -13.82
CA VAL A 120 4.56 5.51 -12.55
C VAL A 120 4.60 4.00 -12.68
N ALA A 121 4.02 3.44 -13.75
CA ALA A 121 4.05 2.01 -14.04
C ALA A 121 5.49 1.49 -14.21
N GLU A 122 6.30 2.20 -14.99
CA GLU A 122 7.71 1.88 -15.16
C GLU A 122 8.47 1.90 -13.83
N TYR A 123 8.22 2.91 -13.01
CA TYR A 123 8.86 3.03 -11.71
C TYR A 123 8.49 1.87 -10.78
N ILE A 124 7.20 1.55 -10.66
CA ILE A 124 6.74 0.41 -9.84
C ILE A 124 7.35 -0.90 -10.34
N THR A 125 7.45 -1.10 -11.66
CA THR A 125 8.09 -2.29 -12.24
C THR A 125 9.56 -2.39 -11.83
N LYS A 126 10.32 -1.29 -11.89
CA LYS A 126 11.72 -1.24 -11.45
C LYS A 126 11.86 -1.56 -9.95
N LEU A 127 10.96 -1.04 -9.11
CA LEU A 127 10.94 -1.32 -7.67
C LEU A 127 10.59 -2.78 -7.38
N ALA A 128 9.62 -3.35 -8.10
CA ALA A 128 9.22 -4.74 -7.93
C ALA A 128 10.32 -5.75 -8.32
N GLN A 129 11.24 -5.37 -9.20
CA GLN A 129 12.40 -6.17 -9.59
C GLN A 129 13.55 -6.15 -8.57
N LYS A 130 13.56 -5.19 -7.64
CA LYS A 130 14.60 -5.03 -6.62
C LYS A 130 14.08 -5.45 -5.25
N LYS A 131 14.69 -6.47 -4.66
CA LYS A 131 14.25 -7.06 -3.39
C LYS A 131 14.21 -6.06 -2.23
N GLU A 132 15.08 -5.07 -2.23
CA GLU A 132 15.14 -4.01 -1.23
C GLU A 132 14.04 -2.96 -1.35
N ASP A 133 13.41 -2.82 -2.53
CA ASP A 133 12.44 -1.77 -2.83
C ASP A 133 10.98 -2.26 -2.75
N HIS A 134 10.77 -3.51 -2.39
CA HIS A 134 9.43 -4.06 -2.19
C HIS A 134 9.40 -5.03 -1.01
N PHE A 135 8.20 -5.31 -0.51
CA PHE A 135 7.99 -6.35 0.50
C PHE A 135 6.55 -6.84 0.50
N GLN A 136 6.37 -7.99 1.16
CA GLN A 136 5.07 -8.63 1.27
C GLN A 136 4.83 -9.12 2.69
N LEU A 137 3.66 -8.81 3.22
CA LEU A 137 3.16 -9.32 4.48
C LEU A 137 2.26 -10.53 4.21
N SER A 138 2.53 -11.66 4.89
CA SER A 138 1.60 -12.81 4.90
C SER A 138 0.39 -12.48 5.76
N ASP A 139 -0.70 -13.24 5.60
CA ASP A 139 -1.92 -13.11 6.42
C ASP A 139 -1.61 -13.07 7.93
N LYS A 140 -0.70 -13.95 8.39
CA LYS A 140 -0.24 -13.96 9.79
C LYS A 140 0.42 -12.64 10.20
N LYS A 141 1.28 -12.09 9.34
CA LYS A 141 1.95 -10.81 9.61
C LYS A 141 0.97 -9.63 9.58
N VAL A 142 -0.02 -9.66 8.70
CA VAL A 142 -1.10 -8.65 8.67
C VAL A 142 -1.95 -8.73 9.94
N TYR A 143 -2.32 -9.95 10.38
CA TYR A 143 -3.02 -10.13 11.65
C TYR A 143 -2.20 -9.55 12.83
N GLN A 144 -0.92 -9.92 12.95
CA GLN A 144 -0.05 -9.46 14.02
C GLN A 144 0.17 -7.93 13.99
N LEU A 145 0.21 -7.34 12.81
CA LEU A 145 0.30 -5.89 12.63
C LEU A 145 -0.94 -5.19 13.20
N ILE A 146 -2.14 -5.62 12.81
CA ILE A 146 -3.39 -5.04 13.30
C ILE A 146 -3.51 -5.24 14.83
N GLU A 147 -3.26 -6.46 15.35
CA GLU A 147 -3.32 -6.77 16.78
C GLU A 147 -2.40 -5.86 17.58
N ARG A 148 -1.14 -5.69 17.17
CA ARG A 148 -0.18 -4.80 17.84
C ARG A 148 -0.65 -3.35 17.89
N HIS A 149 -1.31 -2.85 16.83
CA HIS A 149 -1.82 -1.48 16.80
C HIS A 149 -3.13 -1.30 17.58
N ILE A 150 -3.92 -2.36 17.76
CA ILE A 150 -5.02 -2.38 18.74
C ILE A 150 -4.45 -2.27 20.15
N ASP A 151 -3.45 -3.07 20.49
CA ASP A 151 -2.80 -3.08 21.80
C ASP A 151 -2.10 -1.73 22.14
N LYS A 152 -1.62 -1.02 21.12
CA LYS A 152 -1.05 0.34 21.24
C LYS A 152 -2.11 1.45 21.26
N GLU A 153 -3.39 1.13 21.23
CA GLU A 153 -4.50 2.08 21.17
C GLU A 153 -4.45 3.02 19.94
N ASN A 154 -3.78 2.59 18.87
CA ASN A 154 -3.80 3.30 17.59
C ASN A 154 -5.03 2.97 16.75
N ILE A 155 -5.68 1.83 17.04
CA ILE A 155 -6.83 1.30 16.32
C ILE A 155 -7.96 1.02 17.31
N ASP A 156 -9.15 1.57 17.04
CA ASP A 156 -10.40 1.18 17.67
C ASP A 156 -11.04 0.04 16.87
N PHE A 157 -10.96 -1.16 17.39
CA PHE A 157 -11.50 -2.35 16.73
C PHE A 157 -13.01 -2.25 16.45
N SER A 158 -13.76 -1.53 17.28
CA SER A 158 -15.20 -1.36 17.12
C SER A 158 -15.59 -0.52 15.91
N GLN A 159 -14.66 0.31 15.43
CA GLN A 159 -14.87 1.22 14.29
C GLN A 159 -14.39 0.64 12.95
N ILE A 160 -13.73 -0.53 12.94
CA ILE A 160 -13.30 -1.19 11.72
C ILE A 160 -14.53 -1.76 10.99
N ASN A 161 -14.47 -1.83 9.66
CA ASN A 161 -15.58 -2.44 8.90
C ASN A 161 -15.87 -3.89 9.33
N VAL A 162 -17.12 -4.28 9.32
CA VAL A 162 -17.61 -5.57 9.86
C VAL A 162 -16.92 -6.78 9.22
N SER A 163 -16.74 -6.75 7.90
CA SER A 163 -16.09 -7.86 7.18
C SER A 163 -14.64 -8.08 7.64
N LEU A 164 -13.90 -7.00 7.92
CA LEU A 164 -12.54 -7.09 8.43
C LEU A 164 -12.53 -7.56 9.89
N GLN A 165 -13.48 -7.12 10.74
CA GLN A 165 -13.64 -7.61 12.13
C GLN A 165 -13.84 -9.13 12.16
N GLU A 166 -14.75 -9.64 11.32
CA GLU A 166 -14.99 -11.09 11.20
C GLU A 166 -13.75 -11.84 10.73
N SER A 167 -13.07 -11.30 9.70
CA SER A 167 -11.85 -11.88 9.17
C SER A 167 -10.72 -11.88 10.21
N PHE A 168 -10.58 -10.79 10.98
CA PHE A 168 -9.62 -10.67 12.07
C PHE A 168 -9.90 -11.68 13.18
N THR A 169 -11.17 -11.86 13.56
CA THR A 169 -11.58 -12.84 14.58
C THR A 169 -11.20 -14.27 14.15
N ARG A 170 -11.43 -14.61 12.87
CA ARG A 170 -10.97 -15.91 12.32
C ARG A 170 -9.45 -16.03 12.31
N ALA A 171 -8.73 -14.98 11.96
CA ALA A 171 -7.28 -14.96 12.00
C ALA A 171 -6.73 -15.09 13.42
N LYS A 172 -7.38 -14.45 14.40
CA LYS A 172 -7.04 -14.59 15.83
C LYS A 172 -7.18 -16.03 16.30
N ALA A 173 -8.25 -16.73 15.94
CA ALA A 173 -8.42 -18.15 16.27
C ALA A 173 -7.32 -19.03 15.64
N LYS A 174 -6.83 -18.65 14.44
CA LYS A 174 -5.80 -19.41 13.71
C LYS A 174 -4.36 -19.10 14.16
N TYR A 175 -4.07 -17.84 14.50
CA TYR A 175 -2.69 -17.36 14.71
C TYR A 175 -2.41 -16.84 16.13
N GLY A 176 -3.45 -16.53 16.91
CA GLY A 176 -3.33 -15.95 18.26
C GLY A 176 -3.09 -16.97 19.38
N ALA A 177 -3.28 -18.27 19.12
CA ALA A 177 -2.99 -19.32 20.09
C ALA A 177 -1.48 -19.62 20.10
N LYS A 178 -0.76 -18.98 21.03
CA LYS A 178 0.54 -19.42 21.54
C LYS A 178 0.63 -19.20 23.02
#